data_cff72f9ede3fa61371fc46f43f451c33
#
_entry.id   cff72f9ede3fa61371fc46f43f451c33
#
_cell.length_a   1.000
_cell.length_b   1.000
_cell.length_c   1.000
_cell.angle_alpha   90.00
_cell.angle_beta   90.00
_cell.angle_gamma   90.00
#
_symmetry.space_group_name_H-M   'P 1'
#
loop_
_entity.id
_entity.type
_entity.pdbx_description
1 polymer ?
#
loop_
_entity_poly.entity_id
_entity_poly.type
_entity_poly.pdbx_seq_one_letter_code
_entity_poly.pdbx_strand_id
1 'polypeptide(L)'
;GWKQTHAHIKRRRRRRTSPTRYEPTPDFPRAPQPHFVEHRTRMAMAAPHVSHSQPPVGRAALFSHPTTAQSSSPLRLPLLRAAARPVRLYAVSTDAAPATAAAAMDAVADWGLTPLAEADPEVYDLIEREKRRQRTGIELIASENFTSLAVMEALGSPLTNKYSEGMPGARYYGGNEVIDEVEELCRARALKAFHLDPASWGVNVQPYSGSPANFAAYTGLLQPHERIMGLDLPSGGHLTHGYYTAGGKKISATSIYFSSLPYKVSSDTGYVDYDRLEEKAMDFRPKLIICGGSAYPRDWDYARLRAIADKCGAMLLCDMAHISGLVAAQATNPFEYSDVVTTTTHKSLRGPRSGMIFYRKGPKPPKKGQPEGALYDYEDKINFAVFPSLQGGPHNHQIAALAVGLKQAMSPGFKAYIQQVKANAVALGNHLMSKGYKMVTDGTENHLVLWDLRPLGLSGNKVEKVCDLSSITLNKNAVFGDSSALAPGGVRIGTPAMTSRGLVEKDFVKIAEYLHQAVVICLNVQKQRGKRYNDFIVDLEKNKDIAELRAEVEKFAIAFEMPGFLVSDMKYKD
;
A
#
# COMPACT_ATOMS: atom_id res chain seq x y z
N GLY A 1 -49.78 -4.59 43.20
CA GLY A 1 -50.73 -5.63 43.55
C GLY A 1 -50.50 -6.85 42.68
N TRP A 2 -49.95 -7.86 43.22
CA TRP A 2 -50.28 -9.28 43.35
C TRP A 2 -51.21 -9.91 42.30
N LYS A 3 -50.86 -10.98 41.57
CA LYS A 3 -50.95 -12.47 41.70
C LYS A 3 -50.61 -13.09 40.36
N GLN A 4 -49.63 -13.95 40.28
CA GLN A 4 -49.64 -15.44 40.21
C GLN A 4 -50.85 -16.06 39.45
N THR A 5 -50.56 -16.88 38.42
CA THR A 5 -51.11 -18.24 38.29
C THR A 5 -50.25 -19.16 37.37
N HIS A 6 -50.11 -20.37 37.81
CA HIS A 6 -49.36 -21.55 37.43
C HIS A 6 -49.71 -22.18 36.06
N ALA A 7 -48.70 -22.72 35.44
CA ALA A 7 -48.43 -24.14 35.08
C ALA A 7 -49.39 -24.87 34.13
N HIS A 8 -48.78 -25.42 33.04
CA HIS A 8 -49.05 -26.82 32.68
C HIS A 8 -47.85 -27.43 31.89
N ILE A 9 -47.25 -28.41 32.54
CA ILE A 9 -46.24 -29.34 32.04
C ILE A 9 -46.94 -30.39 31.20
N LYS A 10 -46.44 -30.72 29.98
CA LYS A 10 -46.63 -32.05 29.36
C LYS A 10 -45.28 -32.57 28.85
N ARG A 11 -44.81 -33.57 29.61
CA ARG A 11 -43.75 -34.52 29.27
C ARG A 11 -44.15 -35.33 28.04
N ARG A 12 -43.24 -35.54 27.07
CA ARG A 12 -43.21 -36.75 26.22
C ARG A 12 -41.83 -37.37 26.27
N ARG A 13 -41.89 -38.67 26.62
CA ARG A 13 -40.78 -39.61 26.90
C ARG A 13 -40.02 -39.98 25.61
N ARG A 14 -38.72 -40.04 25.77
CA ARG A 14 -37.71 -40.97 25.28
C ARG A 14 -38.12 -42.05 24.26
N ARG A 15 -37.36 -42.13 23.16
CA ARG A 15 -36.84 -43.42 22.67
C ARG A 15 -35.32 -43.30 22.48
N ARG A 16 -34.58 -44.15 23.17
CA ARG A 16 -33.16 -44.47 23.00
C ARG A 16 -33.04 -45.35 21.77
N THR A 17 -32.10 -45.10 20.87
CA THR A 17 -31.53 -46.09 19.97
C THR A 17 -30.02 -46.13 20.19
N SER A 18 -29.52 -47.33 20.41
CA SER A 18 -28.15 -47.72 20.71
C SER A 18 -27.16 -47.50 19.54
N PRO A 19 -25.85 -47.47 19.84
CA PRO A 19 -24.83 -47.20 18.81
C PRO A 19 -24.52 -48.48 18.02
N THR A 20 -24.50 -48.37 16.71
CA THR A 20 -23.97 -49.39 15.79
C THR A 20 -22.45 -49.40 15.81
N ARG A 21 -21.89 -50.58 16.02
CA ARG A 21 -20.49 -50.94 15.92
C ARG A 21 -20.02 -50.73 14.49
N TYR A 22 -18.85 -50.06 14.34
CA TYR A 22 -18.09 -50.03 13.08
C TYR A 22 -17.20 -51.28 13.05
N GLU A 23 -17.33 -52.08 12.01
CA GLU A 23 -16.37 -53.14 11.64
C GLU A 23 -15.24 -52.52 10.79
N PRO A 24 -13.99 -52.97 10.92
CA PRO A 24 -12.86 -52.46 10.15
C PRO A 24 -12.81 -53.09 8.75
N THR A 25 -12.63 -52.28 7.74
CA THR A 25 -12.34 -52.70 6.36
C THR A 25 -10.84 -53.04 6.19
N PRO A 26 -10.49 -53.93 5.24
CA PRO A 26 -9.18 -54.58 5.20
C PRO A 26 -8.06 -53.70 4.65
N ASP A 27 -6.85 -54.01 5.14
CA ASP A 27 -5.55 -53.45 4.83
C ASP A 27 -5.21 -53.40 3.33
N PHE A 28 -4.78 -52.21 2.85
CA PHE A 28 -4.02 -52.06 1.60
C PHE A 28 -2.51 -52.13 1.88
N PRO A 29 -1.72 -52.79 1.03
CA PRO A 29 -0.29 -52.99 1.27
C PRO A 29 0.51 -51.70 1.13
N ARG A 30 1.41 -51.48 2.10
CA ARG A 30 2.38 -50.38 2.12
C ARG A 30 3.40 -50.51 1.01
N ALA A 31 3.61 -49.43 0.26
CA ALA A 31 4.72 -49.27 -0.68
C ALA A 31 6.06 -49.15 0.10
N PRO A 32 7.18 -49.65 -0.44
CA PRO A 32 8.49 -49.64 0.24
C PRO A 32 9.09 -48.21 0.23
N GLN A 33 9.68 -47.85 1.37
CA GLN A 33 10.44 -46.62 1.53
C GLN A 33 11.81 -46.75 0.83
N PRO A 34 12.32 -45.68 0.16
CA PRO A 34 13.68 -45.70 -0.36
C PRO A 34 14.70 -45.49 0.76
N HIS A 35 15.68 -46.41 0.84
CA HIS A 35 16.88 -46.28 1.64
C HIS A 35 17.79 -45.19 1.09
N PHE A 36 18.04 -44.13 1.86
CA PHE A 36 19.11 -43.17 1.57
C PHE A 36 20.45 -43.80 2.03
N VAL A 37 21.34 -44.03 1.08
CA VAL A 37 22.75 -44.35 1.31
C VAL A 37 23.53 -43.06 1.42
N GLU A 38 24.09 -42.77 2.60
CA GLU A 38 25.04 -41.67 2.80
C GLU A 38 26.38 -42.00 2.13
N HIS A 39 26.68 -41.31 1.02
CA HIS A 39 28.05 -41.20 0.52
C HIS A 39 28.71 -39.95 1.06
N ARG A 40 29.53 -40.10 2.09
CA ARG A 40 30.48 -39.07 2.52
C ARG A 40 31.65 -39.01 1.53
N THR A 41 31.66 -37.97 0.69
CA THR A 41 32.87 -37.63 -0.07
C THR A 41 33.52 -36.41 0.58
N ARG A 42 34.65 -36.62 1.24
CA ARG A 42 35.54 -35.55 1.72
C ARG A 42 36.26 -34.98 0.49
N MET A 43 35.99 -33.72 0.13
CA MET A 43 36.90 -32.93 -0.71
C MET A 43 37.65 -31.95 0.18
N ALA A 44 38.96 -32.11 0.25
CA ALA A 44 39.90 -31.18 0.85
C ALA A 44 40.08 -30.01 -0.11
N MET A 45 39.76 -28.79 0.32
CA MET A 45 40.13 -27.56 -0.39
C MET A 45 41.49 -27.09 0.13
N ALA A 46 42.49 -27.07 -0.75
CA ALA A 46 43.77 -26.40 -0.56
C ALA A 46 43.58 -24.91 -0.85
N ALA A 47 43.99 -24.06 0.08
CA ALA A 47 44.05 -22.62 -0.08
C ALA A 47 45.34 -22.19 -0.79
N PRO A 48 45.32 -21.26 -1.75
CA PRO A 48 46.51 -20.62 -2.21
C PRO A 48 46.82 -19.36 -1.36
N HIS A 49 48.02 -19.35 -0.80
CA HIS A 49 48.67 -18.15 -0.23
C HIS A 49 48.94 -17.14 -1.34
N VAL A 50 48.49 -15.90 -1.20
CA VAL A 50 48.94 -14.76 -1.98
C VAL A 50 49.64 -13.77 -1.03
N SER A 51 50.94 -13.59 -1.25
CA SER A 51 51.81 -12.68 -0.54
C SER A 51 51.56 -11.21 -0.90
N HIS A 52 51.51 -10.38 0.13
CA HIS A 52 51.54 -8.92 -0.01
C HIS A 52 52.91 -8.43 -0.53
N SER A 53 52.90 -7.55 -1.54
CA SER A 53 53.98 -6.61 -1.82
C SER A 53 53.38 -5.24 -2.12
N GLN A 54 53.68 -4.27 -1.26
CA GLN A 54 53.44 -2.84 -1.47
C GLN A 54 54.51 -2.26 -2.40
N PRO A 55 54.18 -1.25 -3.24
CA PRO A 55 55.16 -0.33 -3.78
C PRO A 55 55.11 1.07 -3.12
N PRO A 56 56.21 1.87 -3.24
CA PRO A 56 56.51 2.95 -2.32
C PRO A 56 55.96 4.33 -2.73
N VAL A 57 55.88 5.17 -1.71
CA VAL A 57 55.53 6.59 -1.70
C VAL A 57 56.46 7.43 -2.57
N GLY A 58 55.93 8.23 -3.50
CA GLY A 58 56.63 9.28 -4.25
C GLY A 58 56.04 10.66 -3.96
N ARG A 59 56.95 11.60 -3.67
CA ARG A 59 56.77 12.96 -3.16
C ARG A 59 56.06 13.93 -4.12
N ALA A 60 55.43 14.92 -3.50
CA ALA A 60 54.83 16.13 -4.04
C ALA A 60 55.80 17.02 -4.85
N ALA A 61 55.24 17.70 -5.85
CA ALA A 61 55.80 18.95 -6.37
C ALA A 61 54.68 19.97 -6.59
N LEU A 62 54.80 21.07 -5.89
CA LEU A 62 54.05 22.32 -6.02
C LEU A 62 54.44 23.02 -7.33
N PHE A 63 53.48 23.51 -8.10
CA PHE A 63 53.71 24.66 -8.98
C PHE A 63 52.48 25.60 -8.98
N SER A 64 52.84 26.86 -8.84
CA SER A 64 52.09 28.08 -8.68
C SER A 64 51.41 28.58 -9.95
N HIS A 65 50.31 29.35 -9.74
CA HIS A 65 49.58 30.14 -10.73
C HIS A 65 50.46 31.16 -11.49
N PRO A 66 49.99 31.63 -12.69
CA PRO A 66 49.45 33.00 -12.69
C PRO A 66 48.12 33.21 -13.41
N THR A 67 47.41 34.16 -12.88
CA THR A 67 46.19 34.82 -13.38
C THR A 67 46.44 35.60 -14.67
N THR A 68 45.55 35.47 -15.67
CA THR A 68 45.19 36.57 -16.58
C THR A 68 43.75 36.46 -16.99
N ALA A 69 43.04 37.55 -16.76
CA ALA A 69 41.68 37.79 -17.21
C ALA A 69 41.66 38.14 -18.70
N GLN A 70 40.73 37.55 -19.44
CA GLN A 70 40.23 38.18 -20.68
C GLN A 70 38.78 37.75 -20.99
N SER A 71 38.08 38.76 -21.34
CA SER A 71 36.71 39.02 -21.76
C SER A 71 35.90 37.93 -22.49
N SER A 72 34.65 37.91 -22.10
CA SER A 72 33.52 37.15 -22.59
C SER A 72 32.98 37.58 -23.97
N SER A 73 32.68 36.62 -24.80
CA SER A 73 31.63 36.74 -25.83
C SER A 73 30.79 35.47 -25.86
N PRO A 74 29.45 35.56 -26.03
CA PRO A 74 28.56 34.37 -25.93
C PRO A 74 28.62 33.58 -27.23
N LEU A 75 29.03 32.31 -27.12
CA LEU A 75 28.89 31.31 -28.16
C LEU A 75 27.43 30.94 -28.36
N ARG A 76 26.86 31.37 -29.49
CA ARG A 76 25.60 30.85 -30.04
C ARG A 76 25.84 29.41 -30.46
N LEU A 77 25.21 28.46 -29.77
CA LEU A 77 25.03 27.08 -30.24
C LEU A 77 24.09 27.04 -31.44
N PRO A 78 24.40 26.38 -32.54
CA PRO A 78 23.48 26.17 -33.64
C PRO A 78 22.39 25.21 -33.23
N LEU A 79 21.13 25.65 -33.35
CA LEU A 79 19.95 24.79 -33.32
C LEU A 79 20.07 23.77 -34.47
N LEU A 80 20.43 22.55 -34.14
CA LEU A 80 20.22 21.40 -35.01
C LEU A 80 18.73 21.20 -35.19
N ARG A 81 18.19 21.71 -36.33
CA ARG A 81 16.90 21.30 -36.85
C ARG A 81 16.99 19.80 -37.13
N ALA A 82 16.42 18.99 -36.26
CA ALA A 82 16.11 17.61 -36.59
C ALA A 82 15.16 17.63 -37.81
N ALA A 83 15.63 17.09 -38.93
CA ALA A 83 14.79 16.88 -40.08
C ALA A 83 13.68 15.89 -39.67
N ALA A 84 12.44 16.38 -39.66
CA ALA A 84 11.28 15.53 -39.46
C ALA A 84 11.27 14.45 -40.55
N ARG A 85 11.47 13.19 -40.17
CA ARG A 85 11.20 12.05 -41.04
C ARG A 85 9.69 12.03 -41.33
N PRO A 86 9.26 11.78 -42.57
CA PRO A 86 7.83 11.66 -42.86
C PRO A 86 7.26 10.49 -42.06
N VAL A 87 6.31 10.78 -41.17
CA VAL A 87 5.54 9.77 -40.45
C VAL A 87 4.67 9.03 -41.47
N ARG A 88 4.91 7.74 -41.66
CA ARG A 88 4.01 6.87 -42.44
C ARG A 88 2.91 6.39 -41.49
N LEU A 89 1.69 6.86 -41.70
CA LEU A 89 0.50 6.33 -41.06
C LEU A 89 0.25 4.88 -41.57
N TYR A 90 0.43 3.91 -40.70
CA TYR A 90 -0.05 2.55 -40.92
C TYR A 90 -1.38 2.34 -40.21
N ALA A 91 -2.46 2.31 -40.97
CA ALA A 91 -3.70 1.71 -40.48
C ALA A 91 -3.48 0.20 -40.42
N VAL A 92 -3.55 -0.40 -39.24
CA VAL A 92 -3.53 -1.84 -39.08
C VAL A 92 -4.87 -2.40 -39.60
N SER A 93 -4.91 -2.81 -40.87
CA SER A 93 -6.01 -3.60 -41.43
C SER A 93 -5.82 -5.04 -40.99
N THR A 94 -6.83 -5.62 -40.34
CA THR A 94 -6.83 -7.02 -39.89
C THR A 94 -6.97 -8.03 -41.06
N ASP A 95 -7.15 -7.55 -42.30
CA ASP A 95 -7.40 -8.37 -43.50
C ASP A 95 -6.24 -8.38 -44.51
N ALA A 96 -5.03 -8.02 -44.11
CA ALA A 96 -3.87 -7.99 -45.00
C ALA A 96 -3.28 -9.40 -45.24
N ALA A 97 -2.94 -9.68 -46.49
CA ALA A 97 -2.17 -10.87 -46.87
C ALA A 97 -0.87 -11.00 -46.05
N PRO A 98 -0.34 -12.22 -45.82
CA PRO A 98 0.83 -12.41 -44.99
C PRO A 98 2.01 -11.59 -45.54
N ALA A 99 2.43 -10.60 -44.74
CA ALA A 99 3.60 -9.78 -45.02
C ALA A 99 4.83 -10.67 -45.15
N THR A 100 5.75 -10.35 -46.07
CA THR A 100 7.05 -11.03 -46.10
C THR A 100 7.75 -10.85 -44.75
N ALA A 101 8.62 -11.81 -44.37
CA ALA A 101 9.34 -11.71 -43.08
C ALA A 101 10.09 -10.39 -42.93
N ALA A 102 10.62 -9.81 -44.02
CA ALA A 102 11.27 -8.50 -44.03
C ALA A 102 10.28 -7.36 -43.69
N ALA A 103 9.11 -7.33 -44.36
CA ALA A 103 8.09 -6.29 -44.06
C ALA A 103 7.52 -6.41 -42.63
N ALA A 104 7.43 -7.63 -42.08
CA ALA A 104 7.04 -7.82 -40.68
C ALA A 104 8.11 -7.30 -39.70
N MET A 105 9.39 -7.46 -40.01
CA MET A 105 10.49 -6.94 -39.19
C MET A 105 10.59 -5.41 -39.26
N ASP A 106 10.32 -4.79 -40.42
CA ASP A 106 10.22 -3.34 -40.58
C ASP A 106 9.08 -2.79 -39.72
N ALA A 107 7.92 -3.44 -39.66
CA ALA A 107 6.81 -3.06 -38.80
C ALA A 107 7.18 -3.16 -37.32
N VAL A 108 7.91 -4.19 -36.88
CA VAL A 108 8.38 -4.33 -35.51
C VAL A 108 9.36 -3.21 -35.14
N ALA A 109 10.23 -2.79 -36.05
CA ALA A 109 11.14 -1.67 -35.83
C ALA A 109 10.38 -0.34 -35.68
N ASP A 110 9.33 -0.13 -36.47
CA ASP A 110 8.47 1.05 -36.36
C ASP A 110 7.71 1.09 -35.03
N TRP A 111 7.22 -0.04 -34.52
CA TRP A 111 6.58 -0.11 -33.19
C TRP A 111 7.48 0.40 -32.06
N GLY A 112 8.79 0.16 -32.17
CA GLY A 112 9.75 0.56 -31.15
C GLY A 112 9.87 2.06 -30.93
N LEU A 113 9.45 2.89 -31.88
CA LEU A 113 9.58 4.36 -31.86
C LEU A 113 8.27 5.10 -32.04
N THR A 114 7.17 4.40 -32.27
CA THR A 114 5.84 5.04 -32.46
C THR A 114 5.30 5.52 -31.11
N PRO A 115 4.95 6.80 -30.97
CA PRO A 115 4.33 7.32 -29.74
C PRO A 115 2.98 6.66 -29.46
N LEU A 116 2.59 6.56 -28.18
CA LEU A 116 1.35 5.92 -27.76
C LEU A 116 0.10 6.47 -28.47
N ALA A 117 0.05 7.79 -28.72
CA ALA A 117 -1.09 8.44 -29.39
C ALA A 117 -1.31 7.92 -30.82
N GLU A 118 -0.27 7.40 -31.46
CA GLU A 118 -0.30 6.82 -32.81
C GLU A 118 -0.36 5.29 -32.79
N ALA A 119 0.37 4.67 -31.84
CA ALA A 119 0.43 3.21 -31.70
C ALA A 119 -0.87 2.61 -31.19
N ASP A 120 -1.51 3.28 -30.22
CA ASP A 120 -2.78 2.87 -29.61
C ASP A 120 -3.62 4.09 -29.21
N PRO A 121 -4.35 4.69 -30.16
CA PRO A 121 -5.20 5.84 -29.90
C PRO A 121 -6.30 5.59 -28.86
N GLU A 122 -6.76 4.34 -28.71
CA GLU A 122 -7.81 3.96 -27.76
C GLU A 122 -7.28 4.02 -26.33
N VAL A 123 -6.13 3.41 -26.05
CA VAL A 123 -5.48 3.50 -24.73
C VAL A 123 -5.06 4.94 -24.42
N TYR A 124 -4.52 5.65 -25.42
CA TYR A 124 -4.19 7.09 -25.25
C TYR A 124 -5.41 7.90 -24.84
N ASP A 125 -6.55 7.72 -25.50
CA ASP A 125 -7.80 8.43 -25.18
C ASP A 125 -8.31 8.11 -23.77
N LEU A 126 -8.21 6.85 -23.32
CA LEU A 126 -8.56 6.44 -21.97
C LEU A 126 -7.70 7.16 -20.92
N ILE A 127 -6.39 7.25 -21.15
CA ILE A 127 -5.45 7.97 -20.27
C ILE A 127 -5.81 9.46 -20.22
N GLU A 128 -6.10 10.07 -21.35
CA GLU A 128 -6.46 11.51 -21.41
C GLU A 128 -7.80 11.78 -20.70
N ARG A 129 -8.78 10.87 -20.82
CA ARG A 129 -10.04 10.98 -20.04
C ARG A 129 -9.81 10.81 -18.53
N GLU A 130 -8.90 9.93 -18.13
CA GLU A 130 -8.54 9.77 -16.71
C GLU A 130 -7.80 11.02 -16.18
N LYS A 131 -6.88 11.64 -16.95
CA LYS A 131 -6.27 12.92 -16.59
C LYS A 131 -7.34 13.99 -16.36
N ARG A 132 -8.35 14.07 -17.26
CA ARG A 132 -9.47 15.00 -17.09
C ARG A 132 -10.24 14.71 -15.80
N ARG A 133 -10.61 13.45 -15.55
CA ARG A 133 -11.31 13.04 -14.32
C ARG A 133 -10.55 13.48 -13.07
N GLN A 134 -9.23 13.19 -13.01
CA GLN A 134 -8.39 13.57 -11.88
C GLN A 134 -8.31 15.09 -11.70
N ARG A 135 -8.25 15.85 -12.78
CA ARG A 135 -8.20 17.31 -12.72
C ARG A 135 -9.51 17.94 -12.25
N THR A 136 -10.63 17.46 -12.77
CA THR A 136 -11.96 18.03 -12.52
C THR A 136 -12.61 17.50 -11.24
N GLY A 137 -12.08 16.41 -10.65
CA GLY A 137 -12.64 15.80 -9.47
C GLY A 137 -11.93 16.17 -8.17
N ILE A 138 -12.62 15.88 -7.06
CA ILE A 138 -12.08 15.90 -5.69
C ILE A 138 -11.77 14.47 -5.29
N GLU A 139 -10.48 14.14 -5.10
CA GLU A 139 -9.99 12.79 -4.76
C GLU A 139 -9.78 12.64 -3.25
N LEU A 140 -10.63 11.86 -2.59
CA LEU A 140 -10.63 11.67 -1.14
C LEU A 140 -10.42 10.22 -0.70
N ILE A 141 -10.03 9.33 -1.61
CA ILE A 141 -9.64 7.98 -1.22
C ILE A 141 -8.32 8.05 -0.42
N ALA A 142 -8.35 7.64 0.85
CA ALA A 142 -7.22 7.79 1.79
C ALA A 142 -5.96 7.02 1.37
N SER A 143 -6.08 6.06 0.45
CA SER A 143 -4.99 5.26 -0.09
C SER A 143 -4.49 5.72 -1.47
N GLU A 144 -4.96 6.87 -1.95
CA GLU A 144 -4.53 7.48 -3.21
C GLU A 144 -3.75 8.77 -2.98
N ASN A 145 -2.92 9.11 -3.97
CA ASN A 145 -2.15 10.34 -3.98
C ASN A 145 -1.76 10.70 -5.42
N PHE A 146 -1.40 11.95 -5.64
CA PHE A 146 -0.82 12.42 -6.90
C PHE A 146 0.70 12.46 -6.77
N THR A 147 1.38 11.59 -7.52
CA THR A 147 2.85 11.55 -7.55
C THR A 147 3.43 12.61 -8.48
N SER A 148 4.76 12.80 -8.43
CA SER A 148 5.45 13.82 -9.24
C SER A 148 5.73 13.34 -10.67
N LEU A 149 5.93 14.30 -11.59
CA LEU A 149 6.37 14.02 -12.97
C LEU A 149 7.66 13.18 -12.99
N ALA A 150 8.65 13.50 -12.18
CA ALA A 150 9.91 12.74 -12.12
C ALA A 150 9.74 11.27 -11.72
N VAL A 151 8.73 10.96 -10.88
CA VAL A 151 8.36 9.56 -10.55
C VAL A 151 7.75 8.88 -11.77
N MET A 152 6.88 9.57 -12.52
CA MET A 152 6.26 9.04 -13.75
C MET A 152 7.28 8.83 -14.87
N GLU A 153 8.24 9.75 -15.05
CA GLU A 153 9.34 9.60 -16.01
C GLU A 153 10.22 8.39 -15.70
N ALA A 154 10.53 8.14 -14.42
CA ALA A 154 11.28 6.95 -14.01
C ALA A 154 10.49 5.66 -14.28
N LEU A 155 9.16 5.67 -14.08
CA LEU A 155 8.28 4.53 -14.39
C LEU A 155 8.24 4.23 -15.90
N GLY A 156 8.28 5.23 -16.76
CA GLY A 156 8.31 5.11 -18.22
C GLY A 156 9.70 4.90 -18.82
N SER A 157 10.71 4.59 -17.99
CA SER A 157 12.10 4.46 -18.43
C SER A 157 12.43 3.08 -19.00
N PRO A 158 13.55 2.94 -19.78
CA PRO A 158 14.05 1.67 -20.30
C PRO A 158 14.46 0.65 -19.22
N LEU A 159 14.44 1.01 -17.95
CA LEU A 159 14.68 0.07 -16.84
C LEU A 159 13.64 -1.06 -16.81
N THR A 160 12.48 -0.88 -17.45
CA THR A 160 11.48 -1.93 -17.66
C THR A 160 11.99 -3.12 -18.47
N ASN A 161 13.03 -2.94 -19.29
CA ASN A 161 13.55 -3.96 -20.20
C ASN A 161 14.47 -4.97 -19.49
N LYS A 162 14.98 -4.64 -18.27
CA LYS A 162 16.05 -5.42 -17.64
C LYS A 162 15.54 -6.43 -16.63
N TYR A 163 16.04 -7.64 -16.73
CA TYR A 163 15.78 -8.75 -15.79
C TYR A 163 16.90 -8.84 -14.73
N SER A 164 16.54 -8.87 -13.42
CA SER A 164 17.52 -8.75 -12.33
C SER A 164 17.15 -9.60 -11.10
N GLU A 165 16.84 -10.87 -11.30
CA GLU A 165 16.59 -11.83 -10.22
C GLU A 165 17.79 -11.95 -9.28
N GLY A 166 17.52 -11.99 -7.98
CA GLY A 166 18.54 -12.00 -6.92
C GLY A 166 18.69 -10.64 -6.24
N MET A 167 19.73 -10.52 -5.45
CA MET A 167 20.10 -9.28 -4.73
C MET A 167 21.27 -8.58 -5.43
N PRO A 168 21.50 -7.28 -5.20
CA PRO A 168 22.68 -6.58 -5.69
C PRO A 168 23.97 -7.34 -5.38
N GLY A 169 24.85 -7.47 -6.36
CA GLY A 169 26.09 -8.25 -6.26
C GLY A 169 25.93 -9.77 -6.33
N ALA A 170 24.68 -10.29 -6.33
CA ALA A 170 24.37 -11.73 -6.37
C ALA A 170 23.17 -12.00 -7.30
N ARG A 171 23.22 -11.43 -8.51
CA ARG A 171 22.18 -11.61 -9.53
C ARG A 171 22.33 -12.93 -10.26
N TYR A 172 21.18 -13.51 -10.64
CA TYR A 172 21.16 -14.73 -11.47
C TYR A 172 21.58 -14.45 -12.92
N TYR A 173 21.32 -13.24 -13.44
CA TYR A 173 21.64 -12.81 -14.81
C TYR A 173 22.77 -11.77 -14.83
N GLY A 174 23.53 -11.71 -15.94
CA GLY A 174 24.55 -10.69 -16.18
C GLY A 174 24.00 -9.33 -16.61
N GLY A 175 24.90 -8.31 -16.70
CA GLY A 175 24.58 -6.96 -17.17
C GLY A 175 23.72 -6.16 -16.17
N ASN A 176 23.95 -6.35 -14.88
CA ASN A 176 23.16 -5.74 -13.81
C ASN A 176 23.92 -4.67 -13.01
N GLU A 177 25.08 -4.24 -13.47
CA GLU A 177 25.93 -3.28 -12.74
C GLU A 177 25.18 -1.99 -12.41
N VAL A 178 24.52 -1.39 -13.42
CA VAL A 178 23.73 -0.17 -13.24
C VAL A 178 22.44 -0.44 -12.44
N ILE A 179 21.85 -1.62 -12.60
CA ILE A 179 20.66 -2.01 -11.83
C ILE A 179 21.00 -2.17 -10.34
N ASP A 180 22.16 -2.73 -10.04
CA ASP A 180 22.66 -2.84 -8.66
C ASP A 180 22.83 -1.46 -8.03
N GLU A 181 23.39 -0.50 -8.76
CA GLU A 181 23.49 0.89 -8.30
C GLU A 181 22.13 1.52 -8.04
N VAL A 182 21.14 1.29 -8.91
CA VAL A 182 19.76 1.79 -8.74
C VAL A 182 19.12 1.18 -7.48
N GLU A 183 19.25 -0.11 -7.27
CA GLU A 183 18.65 -0.78 -6.11
C GLU A 183 19.34 -0.38 -4.81
N GLU A 184 20.68 -0.33 -4.78
CA GLU A 184 21.44 0.12 -3.61
C GLU A 184 21.13 1.59 -3.27
N LEU A 185 21.02 2.46 -4.27
CA LEU A 185 20.61 3.85 -4.07
C LEU A 185 19.20 3.92 -3.45
N CYS A 186 18.27 3.08 -3.90
CA CYS A 186 16.92 3.00 -3.37
C CYS A 186 16.94 2.52 -1.91
N ARG A 187 17.67 1.46 -1.60
CA ARG A 187 17.83 0.91 -0.24
C ARG A 187 18.43 1.95 0.71
N ALA A 188 19.51 2.61 0.30
CA ALA A 188 20.16 3.67 1.08
C ALA A 188 19.20 4.84 1.36
N ARG A 189 18.44 5.28 0.35
CA ARG A 189 17.43 6.33 0.50
C ARG A 189 16.26 5.89 1.38
N ALA A 190 15.84 4.64 1.32
CA ALA A 190 14.79 4.10 2.17
C ALA A 190 15.19 4.17 3.65
N LEU A 191 16.37 3.67 4.01
CA LEU A 191 16.86 3.75 5.38
C LEU A 191 17.00 5.21 5.84
N LYS A 192 17.55 6.09 4.99
CA LYS A 192 17.72 7.51 5.31
C LYS A 192 16.39 8.25 5.47
N ALA A 193 15.39 7.98 4.62
CA ALA A 193 14.09 8.63 4.66
C ALA A 193 13.30 8.30 5.93
N PHE A 194 13.56 7.13 6.51
CA PHE A 194 12.94 6.70 7.76
C PHE A 194 13.89 6.82 8.97
N HIS A 195 15.02 7.53 8.82
CA HIS A 195 15.98 7.83 9.88
C HIS A 195 16.55 6.58 10.58
N LEU A 196 16.79 5.52 9.80
CA LEU A 196 17.26 4.22 10.29
C LEU A 196 18.77 4.08 10.15
N ASP A 197 19.40 3.52 11.18
CA ASP A 197 20.80 3.13 11.16
C ASP A 197 20.99 1.84 10.33
N PRO A 198 21.82 1.86 9.26
CA PRO A 198 22.08 0.69 8.44
C PRO A 198 22.74 -0.49 9.18
N ALA A 199 23.35 -0.25 10.35
CA ALA A 199 23.88 -1.32 11.18
C ALA A 199 22.80 -2.13 11.90
N SER A 200 21.66 -1.48 12.18
CA SER A 200 20.53 -2.05 12.95
C SER A 200 19.34 -2.44 12.08
N TRP A 201 19.23 -1.91 10.87
CA TRP A 201 18.12 -2.11 9.96
C TRP A 201 18.56 -2.42 8.53
N GLY A 202 17.88 -3.36 7.90
CA GLY A 202 17.93 -3.61 6.48
C GLY A 202 16.60 -3.33 5.82
N VAL A 203 16.59 -3.27 4.48
CA VAL A 203 15.37 -3.09 3.69
C VAL A 203 15.43 -3.89 2.39
N ASN A 204 14.33 -4.57 2.06
CA ASN A 204 14.08 -5.12 0.73
C ASN A 204 13.10 -4.21 0.00
N VAL A 205 13.49 -3.71 -1.18
CA VAL A 205 12.71 -2.77 -2.01
C VAL A 205 12.08 -3.43 -3.25
N GLN A 206 12.19 -4.75 -3.37
CA GLN A 206 11.69 -5.50 -4.51
C GLN A 206 10.19 -5.88 -4.47
N PRO A 207 9.45 -5.84 -3.33
CA PRO A 207 8.03 -6.18 -3.35
C PRO A 207 7.22 -5.33 -4.33
N TYR A 208 6.40 -5.99 -5.16
CA TYR A 208 5.61 -5.30 -6.19
C TYR A 208 4.53 -4.38 -5.62
N SER A 209 4.06 -4.65 -4.40
CA SER A 209 3.09 -3.83 -3.67
C SER A 209 3.01 -4.25 -2.20
N GLY A 210 2.11 -3.63 -1.39
CA GLY A 210 1.98 -3.91 0.04
C GLY A 210 1.49 -5.33 0.37
N SER A 211 0.53 -5.87 -0.38
CA SER A 211 0.05 -7.23 -0.12
C SER A 211 1.13 -8.29 -0.37
N PRO A 212 1.90 -8.25 -1.48
CA PRO A 212 3.08 -9.10 -1.64
C PRO A 212 4.13 -8.88 -0.55
N ALA A 213 4.40 -7.64 -0.15
CA ALA A 213 5.34 -7.33 0.93
C ALA A 213 4.94 -7.99 2.26
N ASN A 214 3.66 -7.85 2.66
CA ASN A 214 3.13 -8.48 3.85
C ASN A 214 3.24 -10.00 3.78
N PHE A 215 2.82 -10.59 2.67
CA PHE A 215 2.83 -12.04 2.54
C PHE A 215 4.26 -12.61 2.47
N ALA A 216 5.21 -11.90 1.85
CA ALA A 216 6.63 -12.24 1.86
C ALA A 216 7.22 -12.20 3.28
N ALA A 217 6.92 -11.13 4.05
CA ALA A 217 7.35 -11.05 5.44
C ALA A 217 6.81 -12.22 6.27
N TYR A 218 5.53 -12.56 6.12
CA TYR A 218 4.94 -13.71 6.83
C TYR A 218 5.58 -15.03 6.41
N THR A 219 5.77 -15.26 5.11
CA THR A 219 6.37 -16.48 4.58
C THR A 219 7.82 -16.65 5.03
N GLY A 220 8.58 -15.55 5.13
CA GLY A 220 9.96 -15.60 5.64
C GLY A 220 10.05 -15.83 7.13
N LEU A 221 9.08 -15.36 7.91
CA LEU A 221 9.13 -15.38 9.37
C LEU A 221 8.40 -16.57 10.01
N LEU A 222 7.43 -17.17 9.32
CA LEU A 222 6.49 -18.14 9.85
C LEU A 222 6.47 -19.40 9.00
N GLN A 223 6.14 -20.53 9.66
CA GLN A 223 5.75 -21.74 8.97
C GLN A 223 4.25 -21.75 8.65
N PRO A 224 3.79 -22.51 7.64
CA PRO A 224 2.37 -22.69 7.38
C PRO A 224 1.62 -23.08 8.66
N HIS A 225 0.40 -22.55 8.81
CA HIS A 225 -0.48 -22.76 9.96
C HIS A 225 -0.03 -22.12 11.29
N GLU A 226 1.13 -21.47 11.36
CA GLU A 226 1.48 -20.70 12.56
C GLU A 226 0.49 -19.55 12.79
N ARG A 227 0.39 -19.13 14.05
CA ARG A 227 -0.67 -18.25 14.54
C ARG A 227 -0.28 -16.78 14.40
N ILE A 228 -1.20 -15.98 13.87
CA ILE A 228 -1.05 -14.53 13.72
C ILE A 228 -2.24 -13.79 14.34
N MET A 229 -2.01 -12.58 14.81
CA MET A 229 -3.07 -11.66 15.22
C MET A 229 -2.91 -10.31 14.51
N GLY A 230 -3.99 -9.79 13.93
CA GLY A 230 -4.05 -8.48 13.27
C GLY A 230 -5.36 -7.77 13.57
N LEU A 231 -5.44 -6.46 13.31
CA LEU A 231 -6.67 -5.72 13.49
C LEU A 231 -7.76 -6.24 12.54
N ASP A 232 -8.97 -6.45 13.06
CA ASP A 232 -10.14 -6.90 12.31
C ASP A 232 -10.49 -5.90 11.18
N LEU A 233 -10.94 -6.42 10.03
CA LEU A 233 -11.28 -5.56 8.88
C LEU A 233 -12.36 -4.51 9.20
N PRO A 234 -13.50 -4.87 9.85
CA PRO A 234 -14.50 -3.88 10.29
C PRO A 234 -13.98 -2.87 11.33
N SER A 235 -12.90 -3.20 12.03
CA SER A 235 -12.22 -2.31 12.98
C SER A 235 -11.18 -1.39 12.32
N GLY A 236 -11.02 -1.48 11.00
CA GLY A 236 -10.07 -0.69 10.22
C GLY A 236 -8.79 -1.42 9.82
N GLY A 237 -8.67 -2.74 10.04
CA GLY A 237 -7.52 -3.54 9.61
C GLY A 237 -7.44 -3.69 8.09
N HIS A 238 -6.38 -4.36 7.62
CA HIS A 238 -6.20 -4.69 6.20
C HIS A 238 -6.53 -6.16 5.93
N LEU A 239 -6.95 -6.49 4.69
CA LEU A 239 -7.24 -7.86 4.29
C LEU A 239 -6.09 -8.82 4.59
N THR A 240 -4.85 -8.40 4.32
CA THR A 240 -3.64 -9.22 4.53
C THR A 240 -3.26 -9.41 5.99
N HIS A 241 -3.99 -8.81 6.95
CA HIS A 241 -3.80 -9.05 8.38
C HIS A 241 -4.52 -10.33 8.86
N GLY A 242 -4.94 -11.18 7.92
CA GLY A 242 -5.54 -12.49 8.22
C GLY A 242 -7.06 -12.52 8.20
N TYR A 243 -7.69 -11.62 7.42
CA TYR A 243 -9.15 -11.50 7.39
C TYR A 243 -9.87 -12.75 6.88
N TYR A 244 -10.91 -13.14 7.60
CA TYR A 244 -11.94 -14.10 7.21
C TYR A 244 -13.33 -13.59 7.65
N THR A 245 -14.38 -14.04 6.98
CA THR A 245 -15.75 -13.60 7.28
C THR A 245 -16.26 -14.18 8.60
N ALA A 246 -17.31 -13.59 9.18
CA ALA A 246 -17.95 -14.10 10.38
C ALA A 246 -18.42 -15.58 10.23
N GLY A 247 -18.78 -16.01 9.03
CA GLY A 247 -19.10 -17.41 8.70
C GLY A 247 -17.89 -18.32 8.50
N GLY A 248 -16.67 -17.86 8.81
CA GLY A 248 -15.43 -18.66 8.71
C GLY A 248 -14.84 -18.77 7.30
N LYS A 249 -15.40 -18.11 6.28
CA LYS A 249 -14.86 -18.13 4.93
C LYS A 249 -13.53 -17.34 4.88
N LYS A 250 -12.44 -18.03 4.56
CA LYS A 250 -11.13 -17.44 4.34
C LYS A 250 -11.13 -16.56 3.09
N ILE A 251 -10.70 -15.30 3.22
CA ILE A 251 -10.70 -14.32 2.12
C ILE A 251 -9.27 -13.98 1.70
N SER A 252 -8.43 -13.63 2.65
CA SER A 252 -7.02 -13.32 2.39
C SER A 252 -6.19 -14.60 2.28
N ALA A 253 -5.18 -14.62 1.40
CA ALA A 253 -4.18 -15.68 1.38
C ALA A 253 -3.56 -15.88 2.77
N THR A 254 -3.31 -14.81 3.50
CA THR A 254 -2.80 -14.85 4.87
C THR A 254 -3.70 -15.71 5.79
N SER A 255 -5.02 -15.57 5.68
CA SER A 255 -5.95 -16.39 6.48
C SER A 255 -6.08 -17.83 5.97
N ILE A 256 -5.66 -18.11 4.73
CA ILE A 256 -5.62 -19.47 4.17
C ILE A 256 -4.41 -20.23 4.72
N TYR A 257 -3.23 -19.62 4.62
CA TYR A 257 -1.96 -20.29 4.98
C TYR A 257 -1.60 -20.22 6.46
N PHE A 258 -2.11 -19.22 7.20
CA PHE A 258 -1.84 -19.04 8.64
C PHE A 258 -3.12 -19.11 9.45
N SER A 259 -3.00 -19.49 10.72
CA SER A 259 -4.11 -19.46 11.68
C SER A 259 -4.25 -18.04 12.22
N SER A 260 -5.29 -17.33 11.85
CA SER A 260 -5.48 -15.93 12.25
C SER A 260 -6.58 -15.77 13.30
N LEU A 261 -6.33 -14.93 14.32
CA LEU A 261 -7.31 -14.47 15.29
C LEU A 261 -7.30 -12.93 15.31
N PRO A 262 -8.38 -12.25 14.89
CA PRO A 262 -8.39 -10.79 14.88
C PRO A 262 -8.56 -10.20 16.28
N TYR A 263 -7.86 -9.08 16.55
CA TYR A 263 -8.23 -8.18 17.63
C TYR A 263 -9.08 -7.03 17.10
N LYS A 264 -9.74 -6.30 17.98
CA LYS A 264 -10.80 -5.34 17.61
C LYS A 264 -10.64 -4.01 18.33
N VAL A 265 -11.39 -3.03 17.86
CA VAL A 265 -11.62 -1.79 18.61
C VAL A 265 -12.72 -1.99 19.65
N SER A 266 -12.73 -1.16 20.68
CA SER A 266 -13.82 -1.05 21.64
C SER A 266 -15.08 -0.53 20.95
N SER A 267 -16.24 -1.13 21.26
CA SER A 267 -17.55 -0.69 20.75
C SER A 267 -17.89 0.73 21.19
N ASP A 268 -17.42 1.14 22.37
CA ASP A 268 -17.82 2.37 23.02
C ASP A 268 -17.00 3.57 22.53
N THR A 269 -15.71 3.34 22.31
CA THR A 269 -14.75 4.42 22.00
C THR A 269 -14.25 4.40 20.56
N GLY A 270 -14.29 3.25 19.88
CA GLY A 270 -13.69 3.05 18.56
C GLY A 270 -12.16 2.95 18.58
N TYR A 271 -11.51 3.03 19.75
CA TYR A 271 -10.07 2.83 19.91
C TYR A 271 -9.72 1.34 20.00
N VAL A 272 -8.49 0.98 19.64
CA VAL A 272 -8.00 -0.40 19.83
C VAL A 272 -8.09 -0.79 21.30
N ASP A 273 -8.71 -1.95 21.56
CA ASP A 273 -8.83 -2.52 22.89
C ASP A 273 -7.58 -3.35 23.20
N TYR A 274 -6.56 -2.67 23.75
CA TYR A 274 -5.26 -3.28 24.05
C TYR A 274 -5.33 -4.31 25.17
N ASP A 275 -6.23 -4.13 26.14
CA ASP A 275 -6.37 -5.07 27.27
C ASP A 275 -6.98 -6.38 26.79
N ARG A 276 -8.01 -6.31 25.95
CA ARG A 276 -8.59 -7.49 25.32
C ARG A 276 -7.67 -8.14 24.29
N LEU A 277 -6.82 -7.34 23.62
CA LEU A 277 -5.76 -7.89 22.77
C LEU A 277 -4.77 -8.69 23.60
N GLU A 278 -4.32 -8.18 24.76
CA GLU A 278 -3.38 -8.88 25.65
C GLU A 278 -3.98 -10.19 26.15
N GLU A 279 -5.20 -10.18 26.69
CA GLU A 279 -5.92 -11.37 27.14
C GLU A 279 -5.92 -12.44 26.04
N LYS A 280 -6.40 -12.09 24.85
CA LYS A 280 -6.46 -13.03 23.72
C LYS A 280 -5.10 -13.50 23.23
N ALA A 281 -4.08 -12.64 23.25
CA ALA A 281 -2.74 -13.01 22.84
C ALA A 281 -2.11 -14.03 23.80
N MET A 282 -2.41 -13.92 25.10
CA MET A 282 -1.94 -14.89 26.11
C MET A 282 -2.56 -16.26 25.91
N ASP A 283 -3.84 -16.33 25.50
CA ASP A 283 -4.54 -17.59 25.22
C ASP A 283 -4.14 -18.18 23.87
N PHE A 284 -4.19 -17.36 22.83
CA PHE A 284 -3.96 -17.79 21.44
C PHE A 284 -2.48 -18.06 21.14
N ARG A 285 -1.54 -17.40 21.85
CA ARG A 285 -0.08 -17.53 21.67
C ARG A 285 0.34 -17.34 20.20
N PRO A 286 0.09 -16.17 19.60
CA PRO A 286 0.53 -15.90 18.23
C PRO A 286 2.05 -15.91 18.13
N LYS A 287 2.57 -16.23 16.94
CA LYS A 287 3.98 -16.04 16.59
C LYS A 287 4.24 -14.63 16.07
N LEU A 288 3.19 -13.99 15.55
CA LEU A 288 3.27 -12.65 14.99
C LEU A 288 2.03 -11.84 15.40
N ILE A 289 2.26 -10.65 15.94
CA ILE A 289 1.24 -9.61 16.11
C ILE A 289 1.49 -8.55 15.03
N ILE A 290 0.42 -8.19 14.31
CA ILE A 290 0.45 -7.21 13.23
C ILE A 290 -0.28 -5.97 13.70
N CYS A 291 0.39 -4.82 13.76
CA CYS A 291 -0.23 -3.51 13.93
C CYS A 291 -0.25 -2.73 12.61
N GLY A 292 -1.10 -1.70 12.56
CA GLY A 292 -1.37 -0.95 11.35
C GLY A 292 -2.81 -1.13 10.88
N GLY A 293 -3.31 -0.17 10.14
CA GLY A 293 -4.70 -0.18 9.70
C GLY A 293 -4.95 0.65 8.45
N SER A 294 -6.01 0.29 7.72
CA SER A 294 -6.45 0.95 6.49
C SER A 294 -7.46 2.06 6.75
N ALA A 295 -8.17 2.01 7.88
CA ALA A 295 -9.25 2.94 8.22
C ALA A 295 -9.28 3.29 9.71
N TYR A 296 -8.17 3.17 10.41
CA TYR A 296 -8.04 3.53 11.81
C TYR A 296 -7.54 4.99 11.91
N PRO A 297 -8.33 5.93 12.43
CA PRO A 297 -8.02 7.36 12.37
C PRO A 297 -7.14 7.87 13.52
N ARG A 298 -6.59 7.00 14.35
CA ARG A 298 -5.82 7.35 15.55
C ARG A 298 -4.40 6.80 15.47
N ASP A 299 -3.52 7.36 16.30
CA ASP A 299 -2.18 6.84 16.48
C ASP A 299 -2.20 5.50 17.24
N TRP A 300 -1.15 4.72 17.11
CA TRP A 300 -1.01 3.41 17.72
C TRP A 300 -0.15 3.50 18.97
N ASP A 301 -0.55 2.82 20.05
CA ASP A 301 0.33 2.60 21.19
C ASP A 301 1.30 1.44 20.90
N TYR A 302 2.38 1.76 20.18
CA TYR A 302 3.41 0.79 19.82
C TYR A 302 4.12 0.20 21.04
N ALA A 303 4.31 0.98 22.10
CA ALA A 303 4.93 0.50 23.34
C ALA A 303 4.06 -0.58 24.01
N ARG A 304 2.74 -0.35 24.08
CA ARG A 304 1.79 -1.34 24.61
C ARG A 304 1.76 -2.60 23.75
N LEU A 305 1.77 -2.47 22.41
CA LEU A 305 1.85 -3.60 21.48
C LEU A 305 3.14 -4.40 21.67
N ARG A 306 4.29 -3.74 21.82
CA ARG A 306 5.56 -4.40 22.09
C ARG A 306 5.53 -5.18 23.39
N ALA A 307 5.01 -4.57 24.45
CA ALA A 307 4.87 -5.23 25.75
C ALA A 307 3.99 -6.49 25.68
N ILE A 308 2.88 -6.44 24.93
CA ILE A 308 2.00 -7.59 24.70
C ILE A 308 2.73 -8.69 23.92
N ALA A 309 3.41 -8.31 22.83
CA ALA A 309 4.17 -9.26 22.00
C ALA A 309 5.29 -9.94 22.81
N ASP A 310 6.00 -9.21 23.66
CA ASP A 310 7.04 -9.78 24.53
C ASP A 310 6.47 -10.76 25.57
N LYS A 311 5.31 -10.46 26.16
CA LYS A 311 4.64 -11.35 27.12
C LYS A 311 4.22 -12.69 26.50
N CYS A 312 3.73 -12.71 25.27
CA CYS A 312 3.32 -13.95 24.59
C CYS A 312 4.42 -14.57 23.72
N GLY A 313 5.58 -13.95 23.60
CA GLY A 313 6.72 -14.42 22.81
C GLY A 313 6.54 -14.24 21.29
N ALA A 314 5.72 -13.27 20.86
CA ALA A 314 5.47 -12.95 19.47
C ALA A 314 6.48 -11.95 18.90
N MET A 315 6.69 -11.99 17.59
CA MET A 315 7.27 -10.89 16.84
C MET A 315 6.21 -9.79 16.65
N LEU A 316 6.64 -8.53 16.57
CA LEU A 316 5.78 -7.40 16.23
C LEU A 316 6.10 -6.89 14.83
N LEU A 317 5.12 -6.96 13.93
CA LEU A 317 5.20 -6.38 12.59
C LEU A 317 4.27 -5.18 12.51
N CYS A 318 4.79 -4.06 12.02
CA CYS A 318 3.96 -2.90 11.70
C CYS A 318 3.76 -2.77 10.18
N ASP A 319 2.52 -2.84 9.73
CA ASP A 319 2.13 -2.40 8.38
C ASP A 319 1.83 -0.90 8.41
N MET A 320 2.85 -0.09 8.10
CA MET A 320 2.72 1.37 8.08
C MET A 320 2.22 1.94 6.74
N ALA A 321 1.68 1.11 5.86
CA ALA A 321 1.35 1.50 4.48
C ALA A 321 0.53 2.80 4.39
N HIS A 322 -0.46 3.00 5.24
CA HIS A 322 -1.27 4.21 5.26
C HIS A 322 -0.54 5.43 5.83
N ILE A 323 0.32 5.23 6.80
CA ILE A 323 1.01 6.29 7.54
C ILE A 323 2.48 6.46 7.17
N SER A 324 2.97 5.77 6.14
CA SER A 324 4.40 5.80 5.77
C SER A 324 4.95 7.21 5.54
N GLY A 325 4.16 8.12 4.95
CA GLY A 325 4.53 9.53 4.84
C GLY A 325 4.64 10.22 6.20
N LEU A 326 3.73 9.92 7.13
CA LEU A 326 3.77 10.45 8.50
C LEU A 326 5.02 9.97 9.25
N VAL A 327 5.37 8.70 9.07
CA VAL A 327 6.59 8.12 9.67
C VAL A 327 7.85 8.76 9.07
N ALA A 328 7.94 8.93 7.76
CA ALA A 328 9.06 9.60 7.11
C ALA A 328 9.20 11.07 7.56
N ALA A 329 8.09 11.75 7.83
CA ALA A 329 8.07 13.11 8.38
C ALA A 329 8.26 13.18 9.91
N GLN A 330 8.53 12.05 10.57
CA GLN A 330 8.73 11.92 12.02
C GLN A 330 7.50 12.32 12.88
N ALA A 331 6.29 12.18 12.33
CA ALA A 331 5.07 12.44 13.09
C ALA A 331 4.69 11.26 14.01
N THR A 332 5.17 10.05 13.70
CA THR A 332 5.02 8.83 14.50
C THR A 332 6.17 7.87 14.18
N ASN A 333 6.50 6.93 15.07
CA ASN A 333 7.66 6.05 14.88
C ASN A 333 7.37 4.58 15.30
N PRO A 334 6.98 3.70 14.37
CA PRO A 334 6.82 2.27 14.66
C PRO A 334 8.15 1.50 14.76
N PHE A 335 9.26 2.03 14.20
CA PHE A 335 10.53 1.33 14.13
C PHE A 335 11.18 1.09 15.49
N GLU A 336 10.91 1.92 16.48
CA GLU A 336 11.43 1.76 17.83
C GLU A 336 10.99 0.43 18.46
N TYR A 337 9.76 -0.01 18.17
CA TYR A 337 9.11 -1.12 18.83
C TYR A 337 8.97 -2.39 17.97
N SER A 338 9.07 -2.26 16.66
CA SER A 338 8.80 -3.37 15.72
C SER A 338 10.04 -4.18 15.41
N ASP A 339 9.83 -5.47 15.12
CA ASP A 339 10.86 -6.37 14.57
C ASP A 339 10.98 -6.23 13.06
N VAL A 340 9.82 -6.07 12.39
CA VAL A 340 9.69 -5.89 10.94
C VAL A 340 8.66 -4.79 10.68
N VAL A 341 8.91 -3.98 9.64
CA VAL A 341 7.97 -2.94 9.20
C VAL A 341 7.75 -3.09 7.70
N THR A 342 6.49 -3.19 7.29
CA THR A 342 6.11 -3.25 5.87
C THR A 342 5.39 -1.98 5.45
N THR A 343 5.45 -1.66 4.16
CA THR A 343 4.72 -0.52 3.62
C THR A 343 4.43 -0.65 2.13
N THR A 344 3.40 0.05 1.68
CA THR A 344 3.28 0.54 0.30
C THR A 344 3.99 1.88 0.16
N THR A 345 4.27 2.29 -1.08
CA THR A 345 5.03 3.50 -1.36
C THR A 345 4.21 4.62 -2.01
N HIS A 346 2.97 4.33 -2.41
CA HIS A 346 2.11 5.19 -3.23
C HIS A 346 0.97 5.90 -2.48
N LYS A 347 0.87 5.76 -1.15
CA LYS A 347 -0.16 6.40 -0.32
C LYS A 347 0.35 7.74 0.23
N SER A 348 0.39 7.93 1.55
CA SER A 348 0.92 9.16 2.15
C SER A 348 2.40 9.44 1.82
N LEU A 349 3.19 8.40 1.45
CA LEU A 349 4.58 8.58 1.01
C LEU A 349 4.70 9.20 -0.40
N ARG A 350 3.62 9.22 -1.20
CA ARG A 350 3.54 9.89 -2.50
C ARG A 350 4.50 9.38 -3.59
N GLY A 351 5.01 8.16 -3.45
CA GLY A 351 5.88 7.50 -4.43
C GLY A 351 5.12 6.71 -5.51
N PRO A 352 5.82 5.88 -6.29
CA PRO A 352 5.21 4.96 -7.25
C PRO A 352 4.46 3.83 -6.53
N ARG A 353 3.68 3.05 -7.27
CA ARG A 353 3.05 1.82 -6.73
C ARG A 353 4.09 0.72 -6.58
N SER A 354 4.54 0.50 -5.35
CA SER A 354 5.53 -0.50 -4.95
C SER A 354 5.34 -0.85 -3.47
N GLY A 355 6.22 -1.70 -2.93
CA GLY A 355 6.28 -2.06 -1.51
C GLY A 355 7.70 -2.13 -0.99
N MET A 356 7.86 -2.08 0.34
CA MET A 356 9.12 -2.27 1.04
C MET A 356 8.91 -3.12 2.29
N ILE A 357 9.95 -3.87 2.65
CA ILE A 357 10.02 -4.63 3.91
C ILE A 357 11.30 -4.21 4.62
N PHE A 358 11.15 -3.54 5.76
CA PHE A 358 12.24 -3.23 6.68
C PHE A 358 12.34 -4.31 7.75
N TYR A 359 13.55 -4.68 8.12
CA TYR A 359 13.80 -5.72 9.11
C TYR A 359 14.98 -5.39 10.00
N ARG A 360 14.89 -5.80 11.28
CA ARG A 360 16.02 -5.70 12.22
C ARG A 360 17.18 -6.59 11.77
N LYS A 361 18.40 -6.10 11.96
CA LYS A 361 19.64 -6.85 11.76
C LYS A 361 20.64 -6.57 12.89
N GLY A 362 21.77 -7.29 12.87
CA GLY A 362 22.77 -7.20 13.94
C GLY A 362 22.37 -7.95 15.21
N PRO A 363 22.92 -7.59 16.37
CA PRO A 363 22.69 -8.31 17.63
C PRO A 363 21.25 -8.16 18.13
N LYS A 364 20.64 -9.26 18.57
CA LYS A 364 19.37 -9.24 19.28
C LYS A 364 19.57 -8.72 20.72
N PRO A 365 18.62 -7.96 21.26
CA PRO A 365 18.63 -7.62 22.67
C PRO A 365 18.70 -8.89 23.53
N PRO A 366 19.47 -8.88 24.65
CA PRO A 366 19.56 -10.02 25.53
C PRO A 366 18.17 -10.43 26.06
N LYS A 367 17.78 -11.67 25.83
CA LYS A 367 16.54 -12.26 26.40
C LYS A 367 16.91 -13.49 27.23
N LYS A 368 16.24 -13.67 28.38
CA LYS A 368 16.42 -14.84 29.24
C LYS A 368 16.19 -16.14 28.43
N GLY A 369 17.20 -16.99 28.38
CA GLY A 369 17.18 -18.28 27.67
C GLY A 369 17.61 -18.19 26.19
N GLN A 370 18.08 -17.05 25.71
CA GLN A 370 18.75 -16.94 24.41
C GLN A 370 20.27 -16.87 24.60
N PRO A 371 21.07 -17.36 23.63
CA PRO A 371 22.51 -17.19 23.66
C PRO A 371 22.88 -15.71 23.65
N GLU A 372 23.89 -15.35 24.42
CA GLU A 372 24.47 -14.00 24.36
C GLU A 372 25.07 -13.74 22.98
N GLY A 373 24.81 -12.58 22.38
CA GLY A 373 25.28 -12.25 21.04
C GLY A 373 24.47 -12.87 19.89
N ALA A 374 23.30 -13.45 20.14
CA ALA A 374 22.43 -13.93 19.07
C ALA A 374 22.11 -12.82 18.05
N LEU A 375 22.24 -13.12 16.76
CA LEU A 375 21.96 -12.19 15.68
C LEU A 375 20.52 -12.33 15.18
N TYR A 376 19.99 -11.27 14.59
CA TYR A 376 18.79 -11.36 13.78
C TYR A 376 19.08 -12.12 12.48
N ASP A 377 18.18 -12.99 12.08
CA ASP A 377 18.22 -13.81 10.87
C ASP A 377 17.13 -13.41 9.85
N TYR A 378 16.60 -12.20 10.01
CA TYR A 378 15.45 -11.72 9.21
C TYR A 378 15.85 -11.35 7.78
N GLU A 379 17.08 -10.86 7.57
CA GLU A 379 17.58 -10.46 6.26
C GLU A 379 17.51 -11.61 5.26
N ASP A 380 18.15 -12.74 5.57
CA ASP A 380 18.18 -13.90 4.70
C ASP A 380 16.78 -14.48 4.48
N LYS A 381 16.00 -14.58 5.54
CA LYS A 381 14.63 -15.14 5.49
C LYS A 381 13.69 -14.29 4.63
N ILE A 382 13.72 -12.98 4.79
CA ILE A 382 12.84 -12.05 4.07
C ILE A 382 13.29 -11.93 2.61
N ASN A 383 14.59 -11.80 2.35
CA ASN A 383 15.11 -11.75 0.99
C ASN A 383 14.80 -13.05 0.22
N PHE A 384 14.98 -14.22 0.85
CA PHE A 384 14.62 -15.50 0.26
C PHE A 384 13.11 -15.64 0.02
N ALA A 385 12.27 -15.13 0.92
CA ALA A 385 10.83 -15.15 0.74
C ALA A 385 10.36 -14.25 -0.41
N VAL A 386 11.01 -13.11 -0.63
CA VAL A 386 10.73 -12.25 -1.79
C VAL A 386 11.17 -12.94 -3.06
N PHE A 387 12.43 -13.33 -3.15
CA PHE A 387 12.99 -14.11 -4.25
C PHE A 387 13.96 -15.17 -3.71
N PRO A 388 13.81 -16.44 -4.09
CA PRO A 388 12.99 -16.99 -5.17
C PRO A 388 11.57 -17.46 -4.79
N SER A 389 11.12 -17.29 -3.52
CA SER A 389 9.92 -17.99 -3.08
C SER A 389 8.61 -17.46 -3.67
N LEU A 390 8.44 -16.13 -3.79
CA LEU A 390 7.15 -15.52 -4.15
C LEU A 390 7.17 -14.70 -5.42
N GLN A 391 8.30 -14.06 -5.75
CA GLN A 391 8.45 -13.19 -6.91
C GLN A 391 9.53 -13.70 -7.85
N GLY A 392 9.52 -13.22 -9.11
CA GLY A 392 10.60 -13.36 -10.07
C GLY A 392 11.39 -12.07 -10.21
N GLY A 393 11.62 -11.60 -11.45
CA GLY A 393 12.40 -10.39 -11.73
C GLY A 393 11.84 -9.15 -11.06
N PRO A 394 12.68 -8.38 -10.35
CA PRO A 394 12.29 -7.09 -9.78
C PRO A 394 11.82 -6.12 -10.87
N HIS A 395 10.90 -5.23 -10.51
CA HIS A 395 10.45 -4.16 -11.40
C HIS A 395 11.40 -2.96 -11.25
N ASN A 396 12.48 -2.93 -12.02
CA ASN A 396 13.57 -1.95 -11.87
C ASN A 396 13.11 -0.51 -12.10
N HIS A 397 12.17 -0.27 -13.02
CA HIS A 397 11.54 1.04 -13.23
C HIS A 397 10.76 1.52 -11.98
N GLN A 398 10.09 0.61 -11.26
CA GLN A 398 9.43 0.95 -10.00
C GLN A 398 10.44 1.25 -8.88
N ILE A 399 11.54 0.51 -8.80
CA ILE A 399 12.61 0.72 -7.80
C ILE A 399 13.28 2.08 -8.04
N ALA A 400 13.58 2.42 -9.29
CA ALA A 400 14.12 3.74 -9.65
C ALA A 400 13.14 4.87 -9.30
N ALA A 401 11.87 4.71 -9.66
CA ALA A 401 10.82 5.67 -9.33
C ALA A 401 10.64 5.81 -7.81
N LEU A 402 10.76 4.71 -7.05
CA LEU A 402 10.76 4.73 -5.59
C LEU A 402 11.95 5.50 -5.03
N ALA A 403 13.16 5.32 -5.60
CA ALA A 403 14.34 6.08 -5.19
C ALA A 403 14.15 7.60 -5.40
N VAL A 404 13.40 8.02 -6.44
CA VAL A 404 13.00 9.43 -6.65
C VAL A 404 12.03 9.87 -5.56
N GLY A 405 10.97 9.11 -5.30
CA GLY A 405 9.98 9.44 -4.27
C GLY A 405 10.59 9.54 -2.87
N LEU A 406 11.51 8.63 -2.53
CA LEU A 406 12.25 8.67 -1.25
C LEU A 406 13.15 9.90 -1.13
N LYS A 407 13.79 10.35 -2.24
CA LYS A 407 14.55 11.61 -2.24
C LYS A 407 13.66 12.81 -1.93
N GLN A 408 12.45 12.83 -2.50
CA GLN A 408 11.45 13.87 -2.21
C GLN A 408 10.98 13.81 -0.75
N ALA A 409 10.74 12.60 -0.21
CA ALA A 409 10.31 12.39 1.17
C ALA A 409 11.31 12.88 2.23
N MET A 410 12.60 12.96 1.89
CA MET A 410 13.64 13.50 2.77
C MET A 410 13.70 15.04 2.78
N SER A 411 12.91 15.73 1.95
CA SER A 411 12.96 17.19 1.84
C SER A 411 12.17 17.87 2.96
N PRO A 412 12.57 19.10 3.38
CA PRO A 412 11.77 19.91 4.31
C PRO A 412 10.34 20.17 3.80
N GLY A 413 10.17 20.32 2.48
CA GLY A 413 8.87 20.49 1.84
C GLY A 413 7.94 19.31 2.06
N PHE A 414 8.46 18.10 2.09
CA PHE A 414 7.65 16.92 2.38
C PHE A 414 7.16 16.89 3.83
N LYS A 415 8.00 17.32 4.78
CA LYS A 415 7.59 17.44 6.18
C LYS A 415 6.45 18.45 6.35
N ALA A 416 6.55 19.62 5.68
CA ALA A 416 5.48 20.62 5.65
C ALA A 416 4.20 20.07 4.99
N TYR A 417 4.35 19.32 3.87
CA TYR A 417 3.23 18.67 3.21
C TYR A 417 2.49 17.70 4.16
N ILE A 418 3.19 16.86 4.90
CA ILE A 418 2.57 15.92 5.84
C ILE A 418 1.90 16.64 7.02
N GLN A 419 2.46 17.72 7.51
CA GLN A 419 1.81 18.57 8.53
C GLN A 419 0.49 19.14 7.99
N GLN A 420 0.49 19.62 6.74
CA GLN A 420 -0.71 20.11 6.09
C GLN A 420 -1.75 19.00 5.86
N VAL A 421 -1.33 17.78 5.48
CA VAL A 421 -2.20 16.61 5.36
C VAL A 421 -2.96 16.33 6.66
N LYS A 422 -2.27 16.37 7.81
CA LYS A 422 -2.90 16.18 9.13
C LYS A 422 -3.84 17.34 9.48
N ALA A 423 -3.41 18.57 9.27
CA ALA A 423 -4.22 19.77 9.54
C ALA A 423 -5.52 19.75 8.71
N ASN A 424 -5.43 19.39 7.44
CA ASN A 424 -6.57 19.25 6.54
C ASN A 424 -7.56 18.16 7.02
N ALA A 425 -7.06 17.03 7.50
CA ALA A 425 -7.91 15.95 8.03
C ALA A 425 -8.66 16.39 9.28
N VAL A 426 -7.99 17.10 10.18
CA VAL A 426 -8.59 17.66 11.39
C VAL A 426 -9.64 18.72 11.03
N ALA A 427 -9.34 19.64 10.11
CA ALA A 427 -10.27 20.69 9.67
C ALA A 427 -11.54 20.09 9.06
N LEU A 428 -11.39 19.10 8.15
CA LEU A 428 -12.50 18.37 7.55
C LEU A 428 -13.38 17.69 8.61
N GLY A 429 -12.76 16.91 9.50
CA GLY A 429 -13.47 16.18 10.56
C GLY A 429 -14.21 17.10 11.51
N ASN A 430 -13.55 18.16 11.99
CA ASN A 430 -14.15 19.14 12.89
C ASN A 430 -15.34 19.86 12.25
N HIS A 431 -15.22 20.24 10.97
CA HIS A 431 -16.33 20.90 10.28
C HIS A 431 -17.53 19.96 10.10
N LEU A 432 -17.33 18.69 9.75
CA LEU A 432 -18.42 17.73 9.69
C LEU A 432 -19.05 17.49 11.07
N MET A 433 -18.25 17.39 12.13
CA MET A 433 -18.77 17.26 13.51
C MET A 433 -19.55 18.49 13.96
N SER A 434 -19.15 19.70 13.57
CA SER A 434 -19.90 20.94 13.88
C SER A 434 -21.29 20.97 13.25
N LYS A 435 -21.51 20.17 12.17
CA LYS A 435 -22.83 19.97 11.57
C LYS A 435 -23.63 18.84 12.22
N GLY A 436 -23.14 18.25 13.31
CA GLY A 436 -23.79 17.17 14.04
C GLY A 436 -23.53 15.76 13.49
N TYR A 437 -22.55 15.61 12.58
CA TYR A 437 -22.18 14.30 12.05
C TYR A 437 -21.23 13.55 12.98
N LYS A 438 -21.34 12.22 12.99
CA LYS A 438 -20.52 11.35 13.84
C LYS A 438 -19.27 10.85 13.10
N MET A 439 -18.09 11.26 13.55
CA MET A 439 -16.83 10.63 13.17
C MET A 439 -16.52 9.46 14.13
N VAL A 440 -16.00 8.37 13.59
CA VAL A 440 -15.46 7.28 14.44
C VAL A 440 -14.30 7.84 15.26
N THR A 441 -14.26 7.55 16.56
CA THR A 441 -13.32 8.09 17.55
C THR A 441 -13.42 9.61 17.81
N ASP A 442 -14.48 10.26 17.31
CA ASP A 442 -14.70 11.70 17.47
C ASP A 442 -13.52 12.55 16.98
N GLY A 443 -12.97 12.19 15.81
CA GLY A 443 -11.90 12.95 15.14
C GLY A 443 -10.80 12.09 14.53
N THR A 444 -9.62 12.69 14.33
CA THR A 444 -8.46 12.05 13.73
C THR A 444 -7.14 12.61 14.24
N GLU A 445 -6.10 11.77 14.21
CA GLU A 445 -4.70 12.11 14.49
C GLU A 445 -3.78 11.90 13.28
N ASN A 446 -4.34 11.44 12.16
CA ASN A 446 -3.56 11.13 10.96
C ASN A 446 -4.14 11.77 9.68
N HIS A 447 -4.07 11.11 8.55
CA HIS A 447 -4.40 11.61 7.21
C HIS A 447 -5.83 11.30 6.75
N LEU A 448 -6.67 10.67 7.60
CA LEU A 448 -8.01 10.25 7.22
C LEU A 448 -9.02 10.46 8.34
N VAL A 449 -10.29 10.55 7.98
CA VAL A 449 -11.43 10.43 8.87
C VAL A 449 -12.31 9.26 8.44
N LEU A 450 -12.98 8.63 9.41
CA LEU A 450 -13.97 7.60 9.18
C LEU A 450 -15.33 8.12 9.66
N TRP A 451 -16.22 8.38 8.72
CA TRP A 451 -17.54 8.95 8.98
C TRP A 451 -18.59 7.86 9.15
N ASP A 452 -19.21 7.78 10.33
CA ASP A 452 -20.32 6.88 10.63
C ASP A 452 -21.65 7.48 10.14
N LEU A 453 -22.25 6.88 9.13
CA LEU A 453 -23.49 7.32 8.51
C LEU A 453 -24.75 6.66 9.11
N ARG A 454 -24.57 5.68 10.00
CA ARG A 454 -25.68 4.92 10.60
C ARG A 454 -26.64 5.78 11.40
N PRO A 455 -26.21 6.80 12.16
CA PRO A 455 -27.16 7.72 12.83
C PRO A 455 -28.09 8.45 11.86
N LEU A 456 -27.69 8.61 10.60
CA LEU A 456 -28.51 9.23 9.55
C LEU A 456 -29.45 8.23 8.85
N GLY A 457 -29.35 6.95 9.18
CA GLY A 457 -30.05 5.88 8.46
C GLY A 457 -29.56 5.69 7.01
N LEU A 458 -28.35 6.14 6.71
CA LEU A 458 -27.68 5.99 5.41
C LEU A 458 -26.64 4.86 5.48
N SER A 459 -26.31 4.32 4.31
CA SER A 459 -25.22 3.38 4.13
C SER A 459 -24.13 4.00 3.24
N GLY A 460 -22.88 3.56 3.44
CA GLY A 460 -21.72 4.09 2.73
C GLY A 460 -21.82 3.99 1.21
N ASN A 461 -22.42 2.91 0.68
CA ASN A 461 -22.59 2.74 -0.77
C ASN A 461 -23.53 3.77 -1.41
N LYS A 462 -24.50 4.32 -0.67
CA LYS A 462 -25.37 5.39 -1.18
C LYS A 462 -24.62 6.71 -1.28
N VAL A 463 -23.90 7.07 -0.22
CA VAL A 463 -23.10 8.30 -0.20
C VAL A 463 -21.96 8.21 -1.21
N GLU A 464 -21.27 7.07 -1.30
CA GLU A 464 -20.25 6.81 -2.33
C GLU A 464 -20.82 7.06 -3.74
N LYS A 465 -22.03 6.52 -4.04
CA LYS A 465 -22.64 6.69 -5.38
C LYS A 465 -23.02 8.12 -5.69
N VAL A 466 -23.59 8.88 -4.75
CA VAL A 466 -23.94 10.28 -4.97
C VAL A 466 -22.66 11.14 -5.12
N CYS A 467 -21.65 10.91 -4.27
CA CYS A 467 -20.36 11.59 -4.39
C CYS A 467 -19.70 11.32 -5.75
N ASP A 468 -19.65 10.05 -6.19
CA ASP A 468 -19.09 9.65 -7.49
C ASP A 468 -19.77 10.38 -8.66
N LEU A 469 -21.10 10.47 -8.64
CA LEU A 469 -21.88 11.22 -9.63
C LEU A 469 -21.67 12.75 -9.55
N SER A 470 -21.17 13.23 -8.43
CA SER A 470 -20.85 14.66 -8.19
C SER A 470 -19.36 14.97 -8.32
N SER A 471 -18.59 14.12 -9.00
CA SER A 471 -17.12 14.26 -9.17
C SER A 471 -16.34 14.33 -7.85
N ILE A 472 -16.84 13.65 -6.80
CA ILE A 472 -16.15 13.48 -5.51
C ILE A 472 -15.87 11.99 -5.31
N THR A 473 -14.61 11.60 -5.36
CA THR A 473 -14.20 10.20 -5.22
C THR A 473 -13.83 9.91 -3.76
N LEU A 474 -14.59 9.03 -3.11
CA LEU A 474 -14.32 8.50 -1.78
C LEU A 474 -14.70 7.02 -1.74
N ASN A 475 -14.46 6.30 -0.66
CA ASN A 475 -14.90 4.91 -0.58
C ASN A 475 -15.81 4.63 0.59
N LYS A 476 -16.81 3.78 0.35
CA LYS A 476 -17.56 3.13 1.43
C LYS A 476 -16.60 2.32 2.30
N ASN A 477 -16.83 2.32 3.60
CA ASN A 477 -15.99 1.63 4.57
C ASN A 477 -16.81 1.07 5.72
N ALA A 478 -16.46 -0.14 6.16
CA ALA A 478 -17.09 -0.72 7.33
C ALA A 478 -16.77 0.12 8.59
N VAL A 479 -17.76 0.22 9.46
CA VAL A 479 -17.62 0.74 10.82
C VAL A 479 -17.82 -0.43 11.76
N PHE A 480 -17.11 -0.43 12.89
CA PHE A 480 -17.25 -1.51 13.88
C PHE A 480 -18.72 -1.76 14.25
N GLY A 481 -19.14 -3.03 14.21
CA GLY A 481 -20.52 -3.44 14.39
C GLY A 481 -21.32 -3.62 13.10
N ASP A 482 -20.76 -3.31 11.92
CA ASP A 482 -21.41 -3.61 10.66
C ASP A 482 -21.51 -5.12 10.41
N SER A 483 -22.68 -5.55 9.96
CA SER A 483 -22.97 -6.96 9.64
C SER A 483 -22.55 -7.36 8.22
N SER A 484 -22.34 -6.40 7.32
CA SER A 484 -22.04 -6.64 5.91
C SER A 484 -21.02 -5.65 5.34
N ALA A 485 -19.99 -6.18 4.68
CA ALA A 485 -19.04 -5.39 3.93
C ALA A 485 -19.58 -4.83 2.59
N LEU A 486 -20.71 -5.35 2.10
CA LEU A 486 -21.35 -4.91 0.85
C LEU A 486 -22.21 -3.66 1.03
N ALA A 487 -22.74 -3.45 2.23
CA ALA A 487 -23.52 -2.27 2.60
C ALA A 487 -22.99 -1.71 3.93
N PRO A 488 -21.74 -1.22 3.93
CA PRO A 488 -21.10 -0.74 5.15
C PRO A 488 -21.74 0.57 5.63
N GLY A 489 -21.67 0.80 6.95
CA GLY A 489 -22.31 1.93 7.62
C GLY A 489 -21.54 3.24 7.51
N GLY A 490 -20.36 3.27 6.90
CA GLY A 490 -19.54 4.47 6.84
C GLY A 490 -18.90 4.73 5.50
N VAL A 491 -18.20 5.87 5.43
CA VAL A 491 -17.28 6.25 4.35
C VAL A 491 -15.94 6.68 4.96
N ARG A 492 -14.86 6.32 4.28
CA ARG A 492 -13.50 6.74 4.62
C ARG A 492 -13.09 7.88 3.70
N ILE A 493 -12.51 8.92 4.28
CA ILE A 493 -12.12 10.14 3.59
C ILE A 493 -10.67 10.45 3.96
N GLY A 494 -9.81 10.66 2.96
CA GLY A 494 -8.41 11.01 3.15
C GLY A 494 -8.05 12.35 2.53
N THR A 495 -6.98 12.93 2.99
CA THR A 495 -6.54 14.27 2.59
C THR A 495 -5.26 14.31 1.74
N PRO A 496 -4.45 13.25 1.59
CA PRO A 496 -3.16 13.34 0.90
C PRO A 496 -3.24 13.83 -0.54
N ALA A 497 -4.18 13.30 -1.34
CA ALA A 497 -4.28 13.62 -2.76
C ALA A 497 -4.57 15.11 -3.00
N MET A 498 -5.59 15.65 -2.34
CA MET A 498 -5.94 17.08 -2.51
C MET A 498 -4.91 18.01 -1.87
N THR A 499 -4.25 17.60 -0.78
CA THR A 499 -3.11 18.35 -0.23
C THR A 499 -1.94 18.39 -1.22
N SER A 500 -1.71 17.33 -2.00
CA SER A 500 -0.72 17.32 -3.10
C SER A 500 -1.03 18.31 -4.21
N ARG A 501 -2.28 18.73 -4.34
CA ARG A 501 -2.72 19.79 -5.26
C ARG A 501 -2.66 21.20 -4.64
N GLY A 502 -2.16 21.32 -3.40
CA GLY A 502 -1.99 22.62 -2.72
C GLY A 502 -3.19 23.07 -1.87
N LEU A 503 -4.19 22.22 -1.66
CA LEU A 503 -5.33 22.56 -0.81
C LEU A 503 -4.92 22.63 0.66
N VAL A 504 -5.49 23.62 1.36
CA VAL A 504 -5.27 23.88 2.79
C VAL A 504 -6.58 23.77 3.57
N GLU A 505 -6.57 24.00 4.89
CA GLU A 505 -7.71 23.78 5.80
C GLU A 505 -9.02 24.44 5.33
N LYS A 506 -8.96 25.70 4.86
CA LYS A 506 -10.15 26.42 4.35
C LYS A 506 -10.80 25.71 3.16
N ASP A 507 -9.97 25.08 2.32
CA ASP A 507 -10.43 24.37 1.12
C ASP A 507 -11.08 23.03 1.53
N PHE A 508 -10.54 22.37 2.57
CA PHE A 508 -11.15 21.17 3.15
C PHE A 508 -12.44 21.46 3.92
N VAL A 509 -12.60 22.66 4.49
CA VAL A 509 -13.89 23.14 4.99
C VAL A 509 -14.91 23.26 3.84
N LYS A 510 -14.49 23.77 2.68
CA LYS A 510 -15.37 23.84 1.48
C LYS A 510 -15.72 22.44 0.96
N ILE A 511 -14.75 21.50 0.95
CA ILE A 511 -14.98 20.09 0.62
C ILE A 511 -16.00 19.45 1.60
N ALA A 512 -15.90 19.75 2.90
CA ALA A 512 -16.86 19.28 3.89
C ALA A 512 -18.29 19.81 3.63
N GLU A 513 -18.44 21.04 3.11
CA GLU A 513 -19.73 21.57 2.66
C GLU A 513 -20.28 20.78 1.46
N TYR A 514 -19.46 20.44 0.47
CA TYR A 514 -19.89 19.58 -0.65
C TYR A 514 -20.30 18.18 -0.17
N LEU A 515 -19.58 17.60 0.78
CA LEU A 515 -19.95 16.32 1.39
C LEU A 515 -21.26 16.43 2.18
N HIS A 516 -21.50 17.54 2.87
CA HIS A 516 -22.77 17.83 3.52
C HIS A 516 -23.92 17.89 2.49
N GLN A 517 -23.75 18.63 1.39
CA GLN A 517 -24.75 18.69 0.31
C GLN A 517 -25.03 17.29 -0.26
N ALA A 518 -23.98 16.50 -0.54
CA ALA A 518 -24.16 15.12 -1.02
C ALA A 518 -24.99 14.25 -0.05
N VAL A 519 -24.79 14.39 1.27
CA VAL A 519 -25.58 13.68 2.28
C VAL A 519 -27.03 14.17 2.31
N VAL A 520 -27.27 15.48 2.19
CA VAL A 520 -28.64 16.05 2.09
C VAL A 520 -29.36 15.49 0.86
N ILE A 521 -28.69 15.43 -0.29
CA ILE A 521 -29.22 14.81 -1.51
C ILE A 521 -29.56 13.32 -1.25
N CYS A 522 -28.65 12.56 -0.60
CA CYS A 522 -28.92 11.16 -0.25
C CYS A 522 -30.17 11.00 0.60
N LEU A 523 -30.36 11.85 1.60
CA LEU A 523 -31.55 11.81 2.48
C LEU A 523 -32.83 12.13 1.72
N ASN A 524 -32.81 13.14 0.84
CA ASN A 524 -33.94 13.50 0.00
C ASN A 524 -34.32 12.39 -0.98
N VAL A 525 -33.34 11.81 -1.67
CA VAL A 525 -33.56 10.66 -2.58
C VAL A 525 -34.10 9.45 -1.81
N GLN A 526 -33.54 9.15 -0.63
CA GLN A 526 -34.02 8.05 0.19
C GLN A 526 -35.45 8.25 0.69
N LYS A 527 -35.82 9.49 1.02
CA LYS A 527 -37.19 9.84 1.41
C LYS A 527 -38.19 9.63 0.26
N GLN A 528 -37.78 9.95 -0.97
CA GLN A 528 -38.63 9.84 -2.15
C GLN A 528 -38.73 8.41 -2.70
N ARG A 529 -37.65 7.64 -2.67
CA ARG A 529 -37.50 6.36 -3.38
C ARG A 529 -37.40 5.13 -2.46
N GLY A 530 -37.22 5.36 -1.15
CA GLY A 530 -37.13 4.29 -0.17
C GLY A 530 -35.67 3.92 0.23
N LYS A 531 -35.59 3.00 1.21
CA LYS A 531 -34.30 2.63 1.84
C LYS A 531 -33.50 1.58 1.07
N ARG A 532 -34.13 0.82 0.14
CA ARG A 532 -33.42 -0.22 -0.61
C ARG A 532 -32.45 0.42 -1.60
N TYR A 533 -31.23 -0.12 -1.71
CA TYR A 533 -30.21 0.42 -2.60
C TYR A 533 -30.62 0.44 -4.07
N ASN A 534 -31.26 -0.65 -4.54
CA ASN A 534 -31.71 -0.73 -5.94
C ASN A 534 -32.78 0.31 -6.29
N ASP A 535 -33.68 0.64 -5.36
CA ASP A 535 -34.70 1.69 -5.56
C ASP A 535 -34.06 3.08 -5.50
N PHE A 536 -33.08 3.25 -4.61
CA PHE A 536 -32.35 4.50 -4.42
C PHE A 536 -31.59 4.95 -5.67
N ILE A 537 -30.95 4.03 -6.40
CA ILE A 537 -30.10 4.35 -7.56
C ILE A 537 -30.87 4.58 -8.87
N VAL A 538 -32.17 4.29 -8.92
CA VAL A 538 -32.98 4.48 -10.14
C VAL A 538 -32.94 5.97 -10.56
N ASP A 539 -32.61 6.25 -11.81
CA ASP A 539 -32.51 7.60 -12.40
C ASP A 539 -31.68 8.62 -11.59
N LEU A 540 -30.77 8.16 -10.74
CA LEU A 540 -29.95 9.04 -9.91
C LEU A 540 -29.08 9.97 -10.75
N GLU A 541 -28.66 9.53 -11.92
CA GLU A 541 -27.86 10.31 -12.88
C GLU A 541 -28.64 11.51 -13.48
N LYS A 542 -29.98 11.46 -13.43
CA LYS A 542 -30.86 12.54 -13.90
C LYS A 542 -31.22 13.54 -12.80
N ASN A 543 -30.72 13.35 -11.59
CA ASN A 543 -31.03 14.21 -10.44
C ASN A 543 -30.36 15.58 -10.64
N LYS A 544 -31.17 16.66 -10.56
CA LYS A 544 -30.72 18.03 -10.79
C LYS A 544 -29.75 18.50 -9.70
N ASP A 545 -30.05 18.18 -8.43
CA ASP A 545 -29.20 18.59 -7.31
C ASP A 545 -27.78 17.98 -7.42
N ILE A 546 -27.69 16.74 -7.94
CA ILE A 546 -26.40 16.09 -8.23
C ILE A 546 -25.65 16.80 -9.36
N ALA A 547 -26.38 17.18 -10.43
CA ALA A 547 -25.76 17.89 -11.56
C ALA A 547 -25.26 19.29 -11.15
N GLU A 548 -26.01 20.01 -10.31
CA GLU A 548 -25.62 21.30 -9.75
C GLU A 548 -24.38 21.15 -8.84
N LEU A 549 -24.41 20.18 -7.91
CA LEU A 549 -23.26 19.90 -7.05
C LEU A 549 -22.02 19.52 -7.87
N ARG A 550 -22.16 18.69 -8.90
CA ARG A 550 -21.07 18.34 -9.81
C ARG A 550 -20.44 19.58 -10.43
N ALA A 551 -21.26 20.49 -10.99
CA ALA A 551 -20.76 21.70 -11.64
C ALA A 551 -19.98 22.59 -10.66
N GLU A 552 -20.43 22.71 -9.40
CA GLU A 552 -19.70 23.45 -8.36
C GLU A 552 -18.37 22.76 -7.99
N VAL A 553 -18.37 21.44 -7.86
CA VAL A 553 -17.19 20.63 -7.52
C VAL A 553 -16.15 20.73 -8.63
N GLU A 554 -16.53 20.55 -9.89
CA GLU A 554 -15.62 20.62 -11.02
C GLU A 554 -15.02 22.03 -11.17
N LYS A 555 -15.85 23.06 -11.01
CA LYS A 555 -15.39 24.46 -11.00
C LYS A 555 -14.38 24.73 -9.87
N PHE A 556 -14.62 24.19 -8.68
CA PHE A 556 -13.70 24.30 -7.56
C PHE A 556 -12.39 23.55 -7.82
N ALA A 557 -12.48 22.31 -8.30
CA ALA A 557 -11.32 21.44 -8.47
C ALA A 557 -10.33 21.95 -9.52
N ILE A 558 -10.81 22.49 -10.66
CA ILE A 558 -9.94 23.00 -11.73
C ILE A 558 -9.12 24.23 -11.34
N ALA A 559 -9.46 24.89 -10.24
CA ALA A 559 -8.70 26.05 -9.74
C ALA A 559 -7.34 25.67 -9.12
N PHE A 560 -7.09 24.39 -8.89
CA PHE A 560 -5.85 23.88 -8.29
C PHE A 560 -5.00 23.15 -9.33
N GLU A 561 -3.69 23.21 -9.15
CA GLU A 561 -2.75 22.56 -10.05
C GLU A 561 -2.80 21.02 -9.96
N MET A 562 -2.28 20.38 -10.99
CA MET A 562 -2.15 18.92 -11.03
C MET A 562 -0.68 18.50 -11.00
N PRO A 563 -0.25 17.72 -10.00
CA PRO A 563 1.05 17.07 -10.04
C PRO A 563 1.11 15.99 -11.13
N GLY A 564 2.31 15.75 -11.66
CA GLY A 564 2.60 14.60 -12.50
C GLY A 564 2.40 14.78 -14.00
N PHE A 565 1.66 15.78 -14.44
CA PHE A 565 1.51 16.13 -15.86
C PHE A 565 1.19 17.61 -16.04
N LEU A 566 1.50 18.13 -17.22
CA LEU A 566 1.18 19.52 -17.57
C LEU A 566 -0.24 19.61 -18.15
N VAL A 567 -1.04 20.51 -17.61
CA VAL A 567 -2.42 20.77 -18.12
C VAL A 567 -2.39 21.26 -19.58
N SER A 568 -1.31 21.97 -19.98
CA SER A 568 -1.10 22.39 -21.38
C SER A 568 -1.07 21.23 -22.36
N ASP A 569 -0.61 20.05 -21.92
CA ASP A 569 -0.38 18.89 -22.78
C ASP A 569 -1.57 17.94 -22.83
N MET A 570 -2.61 18.21 -22.06
CA MET A 570 -3.84 17.41 -22.05
C MET A 570 -4.64 17.55 -23.34
N LYS A 571 -5.20 16.44 -23.82
CA LYS A 571 -6.18 16.43 -24.92
C LYS A 571 -7.50 17.08 -24.50
N TYR A 572 -7.97 16.80 -23.29
CA TYR A 572 -9.22 17.31 -22.73
C TYR A 572 -8.92 18.32 -21.62
N LYS A 573 -9.06 19.61 -21.90
CA LYS A 573 -8.73 20.69 -20.95
C LYS A 573 -9.94 21.22 -20.18
N ASP A 574 -11.15 21.04 -20.75
CA ASP A 574 -12.43 21.56 -20.23
C ASP A 574 -13.38 20.41 -19.81
#